data_19a34597b2db7decfd13fb5be2c47ad6
#
_entry.id   19a34597b2db7decfd13fb5be2c47ad6
#
_cell.length_a   1.000
_cell.length_b   1.000
_cell.length_c   1.000
_cell.angle_alpha   90.00
_cell.angle_beta   90.00
_cell.angle_gamma   90.00
#
_symmetry.space_group_name_H-M   'P 1'
#
loop_
_entity.id
_entity.type
_entity.pdbx_description
1 polymer ?
#
loop_
_entity_poly.entity_id
_entity_poly.type
_entity_poly.pdbx_seq_one_letter_code
_entity_poly.pdbx_strand_id
1 'polypeptide(L)'
;MTAVVAVLAALLVQFMLVNRLPLPAGGAPDLVLLAVVGAAMARGPAAGAALGFGAGLLVDLAPPTAHVAGLYAFVFALVGYLAGRGVGNRVVTVVLCVLLAPLLAAAVSGLLSDPRVTVTTLTQQVPVTVACTLVIAPVVVWLASRGTRERYAL
;
A
#
# COMPACT_ATOMS: atom_id res chain seq x y z
N MET A 1 2.41 18.34 4.28
CA MET A 1 2.48 18.44 2.81
C MET A 1 3.35 17.36 2.18
N THR A 2 4.57 17.14 2.62
CA THR A 2 5.51 16.17 2.01
C THR A 2 5.00 14.72 1.89
N ALA A 3 4.31 14.17 2.92
CA ALA A 3 3.79 12.81 2.84
C ALA A 3 2.63 12.66 1.84
N VAL A 4 1.75 13.65 1.75
CA VAL A 4 0.67 13.67 0.76
C VAL A 4 1.28 13.71 -0.65
N VAL A 5 2.28 14.56 -0.86
CA VAL A 5 3.00 14.64 -2.14
C VAL A 5 3.68 13.31 -2.47
N ALA A 6 4.33 12.65 -1.49
CA ALA A 6 4.95 11.35 -1.69
C ALA A 6 3.94 10.27 -2.07
N VAL A 7 2.77 10.24 -1.42
CA VAL A 7 1.69 9.31 -1.75
C VAL A 7 1.11 9.59 -3.13
N LEU A 8 0.87 10.86 -3.48
CA LEU A 8 0.39 11.23 -4.81
C LEU A 8 1.41 10.90 -5.90
N ALA A 9 2.70 11.14 -5.66
CA ALA A 9 3.76 10.74 -6.58
C ALA A 9 3.81 9.22 -6.77
N ALA A 10 3.69 8.45 -5.67
CA ALA A 10 3.62 6.99 -5.73
C ALA A 10 2.41 6.51 -6.54
N LEU A 11 1.23 7.15 -6.37
CA LEU A 11 0.03 6.87 -7.17
C LEU A 11 0.28 7.11 -8.66
N LEU A 12 0.84 8.26 -9.02
CA LEU A 12 1.14 8.58 -10.43
C LEU A 12 2.11 7.56 -11.04
N VAL A 13 3.19 7.23 -10.33
CA VAL A 13 4.16 6.22 -10.79
C VAL A 13 3.51 4.84 -10.90
N GLN A 14 2.67 4.46 -9.94
CA GLN A 14 1.94 3.20 -9.94
C GLN A 14 1.07 3.06 -11.19
N PHE A 15 0.25 4.06 -11.48
CA PHE A 15 -0.69 4.01 -12.61
C PHE A 15 -0.02 4.24 -13.97
N MET A 16 0.99 5.10 -14.05
CA MET A 16 1.63 5.47 -15.32
C MET A 16 2.69 4.47 -15.76
N LEU A 17 3.47 3.92 -14.83
CA LEU A 17 4.58 3.03 -15.14
C LEU A 17 4.33 1.59 -14.71
N VAL A 18 4.07 1.38 -13.40
CA VAL A 18 4.09 0.04 -12.81
C VAL A 18 2.99 -0.84 -13.38
N ASN A 19 1.77 -0.33 -13.50
CA ASN A 19 0.64 -1.09 -14.02
C ASN A 19 0.72 -1.38 -15.54
N ARG A 20 1.70 -0.78 -16.24
CA ARG A 20 1.97 -1.04 -17.67
C ARG A 20 3.08 -2.05 -17.90
N LEU A 21 3.81 -2.45 -16.86
CA LEU A 21 4.88 -3.43 -16.99
C LEU A 21 4.28 -4.85 -17.13
N PRO A 22 4.70 -5.61 -18.16
CA PRO A 22 4.29 -6.99 -18.33
C PRO A 22 5.03 -7.89 -17.32
N LEU A 23 4.59 -7.87 -16.06
CA LEU A 23 5.18 -8.69 -15.01
C LEU A 23 4.58 -10.10 -15.01
N PRO A 24 5.35 -11.13 -14.58
CA PRO A 24 4.89 -12.49 -14.50
C PRO A 24 3.63 -12.60 -13.63
N ALA A 25 2.66 -13.40 -14.06
CA ALA A 25 1.39 -13.61 -13.36
C ALA A 25 0.53 -12.35 -13.12
N GLY A 26 0.83 -11.21 -13.77
CA GLY A 26 0.10 -9.96 -13.57
C GLY A 26 0.31 -9.30 -12.21
N GLY A 27 1.28 -9.76 -11.42
CA GLY A 27 1.64 -9.16 -10.13
C GLY A 27 2.46 -7.88 -10.33
N ALA A 28 2.06 -6.78 -9.69
CA ALA A 28 2.80 -5.52 -9.72
C ALA A 28 3.18 -5.09 -8.30
N PRO A 29 4.37 -4.47 -8.10
CA PRO A 29 4.73 -3.93 -6.79
C PRO A 29 3.77 -2.81 -6.39
N ASP A 30 3.39 -2.78 -5.12
CA ASP A 30 2.48 -1.77 -4.57
C ASP A 30 3.27 -0.60 -3.96
N LEU A 31 3.57 0.39 -4.81
CA LEU A 31 4.29 1.60 -4.38
C LEU A 31 3.43 2.48 -3.48
N VAL A 32 2.11 2.49 -3.69
CA VAL A 32 1.18 3.30 -2.89
C VAL A 32 1.15 2.80 -1.46
N LEU A 33 1.04 1.48 -1.28
CA LEU A 33 1.12 0.84 0.04
C LEU A 33 2.42 1.21 0.75
N LEU A 34 3.56 1.10 0.08
CA LEU A 34 4.87 1.42 0.66
C LEU A 34 5.01 2.90 1.03
N ALA A 35 4.48 3.80 0.21
CA ALA A 35 4.47 5.23 0.51
C ALA A 35 3.61 5.55 1.74
N VAL A 36 2.43 4.92 1.85
CA VAL A 36 1.56 5.03 3.03
C VAL A 36 2.26 4.50 4.28
N VAL A 37 2.86 3.31 4.22
CA VAL A 37 3.60 2.70 5.33
C VAL A 37 4.77 3.60 5.77
N GLY A 38 5.60 4.07 4.82
CA GLY A 38 6.73 4.95 5.12
C GLY A 38 6.30 6.29 5.75
N ALA A 39 5.24 6.89 5.24
CA ALA A 39 4.68 8.14 5.78
C ALA A 39 4.03 7.93 7.17
N ALA A 40 3.33 6.81 7.37
CA ALA A 40 2.68 6.46 8.62
C ALA A 40 3.70 6.24 9.75
N MET A 41 4.79 5.50 9.47
CA MET A 41 5.88 5.28 10.42
C MET A 41 6.55 6.57 10.91
N ALA A 42 6.51 7.63 10.09
CA ALA A 42 7.08 8.93 10.44
C ALA A 42 6.09 9.86 11.16
N ARG A 43 4.78 9.63 11.04
CA ARG A 43 3.72 10.56 11.50
C ARG A 43 2.81 10.00 12.58
N GLY A 44 2.88 8.71 12.84
CA GLY A 44 2.06 8.03 13.83
C GLY A 44 0.73 7.47 13.29
N PRO A 45 -0.02 6.74 14.14
CA PRO A 45 -1.13 5.90 13.72
C PRO A 45 -2.33 6.68 13.14
N ALA A 46 -2.73 7.78 13.75
CA ALA A 46 -3.88 8.56 13.27
C ALA A 46 -3.62 9.17 11.89
N ALA A 47 -2.42 9.75 11.69
CA ALA A 47 -2.02 10.30 10.41
C ALA A 47 -1.84 9.19 9.36
N GLY A 48 -1.31 8.04 9.77
CA GLY A 48 -1.18 6.85 8.92
C GLY A 48 -2.52 6.34 8.43
N ALA A 49 -3.52 6.25 9.31
CA ALA A 49 -4.87 5.84 8.95
C ALA A 49 -5.52 6.83 7.96
N ALA A 50 -5.41 8.13 8.23
CA ALA A 50 -5.99 9.17 7.36
C ALA A 50 -5.33 9.18 5.97
N LEU A 51 -3.99 9.08 5.91
CA LEU A 51 -3.26 8.99 4.64
C LEU A 51 -3.59 7.70 3.89
N GLY A 52 -3.67 6.58 4.60
CA GLY A 52 -4.03 5.29 4.02
C GLY A 52 -5.45 5.31 3.45
N PHE A 53 -6.41 5.85 4.21
CA PHE A 53 -7.79 6.01 3.73
C PHE A 53 -7.85 6.85 2.45
N GLY A 54 -7.22 8.03 2.45
CA GLY A 54 -7.21 8.90 1.28
C GLY A 54 -6.51 8.27 0.08
N ALA A 55 -5.37 7.61 0.28
CA ALA A 55 -4.65 6.90 -0.77
C ALA A 55 -5.47 5.74 -1.34
N GLY A 56 -6.06 4.93 -0.47
CA GLY A 56 -6.90 3.80 -0.88
C GLY A 56 -8.16 4.25 -1.62
N LEU A 57 -8.78 5.34 -1.18
CA LEU A 57 -9.93 5.91 -1.89
C LEU A 57 -9.55 6.37 -3.30
N LEU A 58 -8.38 6.97 -3.48
CA LEU A 58 -7.88 7.33 -4.81
C LEU A 58 -7.60 6.10 -5.68
N VAL A 59 -7.11 5.02 -5.09
CA VAL A 59 -6.95 3.72 -5.79
C VAL A 59 -8.31 3.16 -6.18
N ASP A 60 -9.29 3.20 -5.29
CA ASP A 60 -10.65 2.70 -5.55
C ASP A 60 -11.38 3.50 -6.66
N LEU A 61 -11.08 4.80 -6.79
CA LEU A 61 -11.67 5.67 -7.80
C LEU A 61 -10.93 5.63 -9.15
N ALA A 62 -9.70 5.10 -9.18
CA ALA A 62 -8.89 5.08 -10.40
C ALA A 62 -9.32 3.95 -11.35
N PRO A 63 -9.64 4.24 -12.62
CA PRO A 63 -9.99 3.21 -13.58
C PRO A 63 -8.76 2.35 -13.99
N PRO A 64 -8.93 1.06 -14.31
CA PRO A 64 -10.15 0.27 -14.34
C PRO A 64 -10.47 -0.37 -13.00
N THR A 65 -11.36 0.22 -12.22
CA THR A 65 -11.77 -0.34 -10.94
C THR A 65 -12.65 -1.57 -11.15
N ALA A 66 -12.12 -2.72 -10.81
CA ALA A 66 -12.84 -3.98 -10.85
C ALA A 66 -13.30 -4.43 -9.45
N HIS A 67 -13.09 -3.61 -8.43
CA HIS A 67 -13.37 -3.95 -7.03
C HIS A 67 -14.52 -3.14 -6.46
N VAL A 68 -15.03 -3.59 -5.32
CA VAL A 68 -16.01 -2.83 -4.55
C VAL A 68 -15.36 -1.54 -4.04
N ALA A 69 -15.98 -0.40 -4.35
CA ALA A 69 -15.48 0.90 -3.90
C ALA A 69 -15.38 0.96 -2.37
N GLY A 70 -14.26 1.44 -1.86
CA GLY A 70 -13.97 1.52 -0.43
C GLY A 70 -13.13 0.36 0.12
N LEU A 71 -12.87 -0.68 -0.66
CA LEU A 71 -12.08 -1.82 -0.23
C LEU A 71 -10.63 -1.41 0.08
N TYR A 72 -9.95 -0.76 -0.87
CA TYR A 72 -8.57 -0.29 -0.65
C TYR A 72 -8.51 0.87 0.32
N ALA A 73 -9.55 1.73 0.38
CA ALA A 73 -9.64 2.76 1.40
C ALA A 73 -9.62 2.16 2.82
N PHE A 74 -10.38 1.10 3.05
CA PHE A 74 -10.41 0.40 4.32
C PHE A 74 -9.08 -0.32 4.62
N VAL A 75 -8.57 -1.10 3.66
CA VAL A 75 -7.32 -1.87 3.83
C VAL A 75 -6.14 -0.94 4.12
N PHE A 76 -5.98 0.13 3.35
CA PHE A 76 -4.85 1.05 3.52
C PHE A 76 -4.98 1.91 4.78
N ALA A 77 -6.21 2.23 5.22
CA ALA A 77 -6.43 2.89 6.50
C ALA A 77 -5.96 2.03 7.66
N LEU A 78 -6.33 0.74 7.67
CA LEU A 78 -5.95 -0.20 8.71
C LEU A 78 -4.43 -0.45 8.71
N VAL A 79 -3.86 -0.71 7.55
CA VAL A 79 -2.40 -0.93 7.40
C VAL A 79 -1.63 0.34 7.76
N GLY A 80 -2.09 1.52 7.36
CA GLY A 80 -1.49 2.80 7.73
C GLY A 80 -1.54 3.05 9.24
N TYR A 81 -2.65 2.70 9.90
CA TYR A 81 -2.75 2.76 11.36
C TYR A 81 -1.72 1.85 12.05
N LEU A 82 -1.63 0.59 11.62
CA LEU A 82 -0.68 -0.39 12.16
C LEU A 82 0.77 0.03 11.92
N ALA A 83 1.09 0.50 10.72
CA ALA A 83 2.42 1.01 10.38
C ALA A 83 2.82 2.21 11.25
N GLY A 84 1.87 3.13 11.48
CA GLY A 84 2.09 4.29 12.33
C GLY A 84 2.22 3.97 13.81
N ARG A 85 1.56 2.88 14.29
CA ARG A 85 1.72 2.38 15.65
C ARG A 85 3.09 1.72 15.86
N GLY A 86 3.64 1.13 14.80
CA GLY A 86 4.86 0.34 14.84
C GLY A 86 4.64 -1.04 15.50
N VAL A 87 5.04 -2.09 14.81
CA VAL A 87 4.96 -3.46 15.32
C VAL A 87 6.39 -4.02 15.32
N GLY A 88 7.06 -3.95 16.46
CA GLY A 88 8.45 -4.34 16.57
C GLY A 88 9.41 -3.34 15.90
N ASN A 89 10.41 -3.85 15.18
CA ASN A 89 11.35 -3.00 14.47
C ASN A 89 10.78 -2.54 13.09
N ARG A 90 11.48 -1.59 12.46
CA ARG A 90 11.04 -0.99 11.18
C ARG A 90 10.84 -2.02 10.07
N VAL A 91 11.75 -2.99 9.97
CA VAL A 91 11.69 -4.03 8.94
C VAL A 91 10.49 -4.94 9.16
N VAL A 92 10.28 -5.38 10.40
CA VAL A 92 9.13 -6.22 10.78
C VAL A 92 7.83 -5.50 10.47
N THR A 93 7.71 -4.22 10.81
CA THR A 93 6.51 -3.42 10.49
C THR A 93 6.24 -3.38 9.00
N VAL A 94 7.26 -3.12 8.17
CA VAL A 94 7.10 -3.08 6.70
C VAL A 94 6.68 -4.45 6.17
N VAL A 95 7.37 -5.52 6.57
CA VAL A 95 7.06 -6.88 6.11
C VAL A 95 5.64 -7.28 6.49
N LEU A 96 5.24 -7.04 7.74
CA LEU A 96 3.88 -7.33 8.20
C LEU A 96 2.82 -6.54 7.41
N CYS A 97 3.04 -5.25 7.16
CA CYS A 97 2.12 -4.43 6.39
C CYS A 97 1.98 -4.91 4.94
N VAL A 98 3.10 -5.28 4.30
CA VAL A 98 3.10 -5.78 2.91
C VAL A 98 2.40 -7.14 2.80
N LEU A 99 2.53 -8.00 3.81
CA LEU A 99 1.82 -9.28 3.85
C LEU A 99 0.33 -9.11 4.20
N LEU A 100 0.04 -8.21 5.13
CA LEU A 100 -1.32 -8.03 5.65
C LEU A 100 -2.25 -7.36 4.62
N ALA A 101 -1.76 -6.42 3.82
CA ALA A 101 -2.59 -5.70 2.85
C ALA A 101 -3.31 -6.63 1.86
N PRO A 102 -2.62 -7.52 1.12
CA PRO A 102 -3.30 -8.43 0.20
C PRO A 102 -4.16 -9.46 0.90
N LEU A 103 -3.79 -9.91 2.12
CA LEU A 103 -4.62 -10.83 2.90
C LEU A 103 -5.93 -10.17 3.33
N LEU A 104 -5.88 -8.93 3.79
CA LEU A 104 -7.09 -8.17 4.14
C LEU A 104 -7.95 -7.91 2.90
N ALA A 105 -7.33 -7.50 1.79
CA ALA A 105 -8.06 -7.30 0.55
C ALA A 105 -8.76 -8.59 0.09
N ALA A 106 -8.07 -9.73 0.15
CA ALA A 106 -8.65 -11.03 -0.18
C ALA A 106 -9.77 -11.43 0.79
N ALA A 107 -9.59 -11.21 2.09
CA ALA A 107 -10.61 -11.52 3.10
C ALA A 107 -11.88 -10.68 2.91
N VAL A 108 -11.75 -9.38 2.69
CA VAL A 108 -12.90 -8.48 2.46
C VAL A 108 -13.59 -8.82 1.15
N SER A 109 -12.84 -9.06 0.06
CA SER A 109 -13.41 -9.48 -1.23
C SER A 109 -14.13 -10.81 -1.14
N GLY A 110 -13.58 -11.77 -0.38
CA GLY A 110 -14.22 -13.07 -0.11
C GLY A 110 -15.54 -12.92 0.67
N LEU A 111 -15.56 -12.05 1.69
CA LEU A 111 -16.78 -11.73 2.46
C LEU A 111 -17.87 -11.08 1.59
N LEU A 112 -17.46 -10.26 0.61
CA LEU A 112 -18.36 -9.61 -0.33
C LEU A 112 -18.78 -10.53 -1.51
N SER A 113 -18.34 -11.79 -1.48
CA SER A 113 -18.62 -12.79 -2.55
C SER A 113 -18.24 -12.28 -3.94
N ASP A 114 -17.12 -11.56 -4.06
CA ASP A 114 -16.63 -11.07 -5.35
C ASP A 114 -16.17 -12.26 -6.21
N PRO A 115 -16.88 -12.59 -7.33
CA PRO A 115 -16.57 -13.75 -8.15
C PRO A 115 -15.21 -13.66 -8.86
N ARG A 116 -14.54 -12.51 -8.79
CA ARG A 116 -13.23 -12.25 -9.42
C ARG A 116 -12.06 -12.69 -8.58
N VAL A 117 -12.27 -12.88 -7.28
CA VAL A 117 -11.25 -13.42 -6.38
C VAL A 117 -11.25 -14.93 -6.48
N THR A 118 -10.52 -15.44 -7.46
CA THR A 118 -10.32 -16.88 -7.68
C THR A 118 -9.11 -17.35 -6.88
N VAL A 119 -9.13 -18.62 -6.45
CA VAL A 119 -7.99 -19.27 -5.78
C VAL A 119 -6.72 -19.13 -6.62
N THR A 120 -6.84 -19.22 -7.96
CA THR A 120 -5.74 -19.04 -8.91
C THR A 120 -5.13 -17.65 -8.84
N THR A 121 -5.95 -16.59 -8.76
CA THR A 121 -5.49 -15.21 -8.60
C THR A 121 -4.72 -15.03 -7.30
N LEU A 122 -5.25 -15.56 -6.19
CA LEU A 122 -4.62 -15.47 -4.88
C LEU A 122 -3.28 -16.23 -4.82
N THR A 123 -3.20 -17.41 -5.42
CA THR A 123 -1.99 -18.25 -5.36
C THR A 123 -0.89 -17.80 -6.32
N GLN A 124 -1.22 -17.16 -7.41
CA GLN A 124 -0.25 -16.74 -8.43
C GLN A 124 0.11 -15.25 -8.35
N GLN A 125 -0.86 -14.35 -8.22
CA GLN A 125 -0.59 -12.91 -8.23
C GLN A 125 -0.08 -12.38 -6.89
N VAL A 126 -0.66 -12.82 -5.77
CA VAL A 126 -0.31 -12.31 -4.44
C VAL A 126 1.17 -12.55 -4.09
N PRO A 127 1.74 -13.76 -4.26
CA PRO A 127 3.15 -13.99 -3.96
C PRO A 127 4.10 -13.13 -4.79
N VAL A 128 3.79 -12.94 -6.08
CA VAL A 128 4.62 -12.11 -6.98
C VAL A 128 4.53 -10.64 -6.57
N THR A 129 3.34 -10.15 -6.31
CA THR A 129 3.13 -8.76 -5.82
C THR A 129 3.86 -8.53 -4.51
N VAL A 130 3.73 -9.43 -3.54
CA VAL A 130 4.43 -9.34 -2.24
C VAL A 130 5.94 -9.35 -2.43
N ALA A 131 6.47 -10.28 -3.21
CA ALA A 131 7.91 -10.39 -3.46
C ALA A 131 8.47 -9.12 -4.11
N CYS A 132 7.84 -8.62 -5.18
CA CYS A 132 8.24 -7.39 -5.86
C CYS A 132 8.14 -6.18 -4.93
N THR A 133 7.08 -6.10 -4.12
CA THR A 133 6.88 -5.00 -3.17
C THR A 133 7.94 -5.02 -2.09
N LEU A 134 8.32 -6.19 -1.55
CA LEU A 134 9.36 -6.32 -0.54
C LEU A 134 10.76 -5.95 -1.07
N VAL A 135 11.06 -6.29 -2.33
CA VAL A 135 12.34 -5.92 -2.97
C VAL A 135 12.49 -4.40 -3.08
N ILE A 136 11.42 -3.70 -3.40
CA ILE A 136 11.42 -2.24 -3.57
C ILE A 136 11.21 -1.51 -2.24
N ALA A 137 10.68 -2.19 -1.21
CA ALA A 137 10.32 -1.61 0.08
C ALA A 137 11.43 -0.75 0.72
N PRO A 138 12.71 -1.18 0.81
CA PRO A 138 13.73 -0.38 1.47
C PRO A 138 13.92 0.99 0.80
N VAL A 139 13.85 1.05 -0.52
CA VAL A 139 14.03 2.29 -1.28
C VAL A 139 12.86 3.24 -1.07
N VAL A 140 11.63 2.75 -1.25
CA VAL A 140 10.41 3.59 -1.16
C VAL A 140 10.17 4.06 0.27
N VAL A 141 10.32 3.17 1.26
CA VAL A 141 10.17 3.52 2.69
C VAL A 141 11.23 4.52 3.13
N TRP A 142 12.47 4.41 2.64
CA TRP A 142 13.53 5.35 2.92
C TRP A 142 13.23 6.75 2.31
N LEU A 143 12.80 6.81 1.06
CA LEU A 143 12.38 8.05 0.40
C LEU A 143 11.20 8.72 1.11
N ALA A 144 10.15 7.95 1.39
CA ALA A 144 8.96 8.45 2.06
C ALA A 144 9.24 8.94 3.49
N SER A 145 10.20 8.31 4.19
CA SER A 145 10.58 8.72 5.54
C SER A 145 11.53 9.92 5.58
N ARG A 146 12.35 10.14 4.55
CA ARG A 146 13.25 11.33 4.48
C ARG A 146 12.48 12.61 4.29
N GLY A 147 11.51 12.63 3.42
CA GLY A 147 10.66 13.83 3.18
C GLY A 147 9.87 14.30 4.41
N THR A 148 9.82 13.50 5.47
CA THR A 148 9.12 13.85 6.72
C THR A 148 10.05 14.35 7.82
N ARG A 149 11.33 14.00 7.81
CA ARG A 149 12.28 14.37 8.88
C ARG A 149 12.79 15.81 8.81
N GLU A 150 12.82 16.42 7.64
CA GLU A 150 13.40 17.76 7.46
C GLU A 150 12.62 18.90 8.13
N ARG A 151 11.40 18.67 8.63
CA ARG A 151 10.57 19.71 9.27
C ARG A 151 10.65 19.77 10.79
N TYR A 152 11.35 18.86 11.45
CA TYR A 152 11.51 18.88 12.91
C TYR A 152 12.91 19.31 13.37
N ALA A 153 13.74 19.79 12.45
CA ALA A 153 15.11 20.27 12.72
C ALA A 153 15.24 21.81 12.73
N LEU A 154 14.13 22.54 12.90
CA LEU A 154 14.13 24.01 13.12
C LEU A 154 13.41 24.33 14.42
#